data_ac5c152bce52eaa9fe5b784ef4bb420a
#
_entry.id   ac5c152bce52eaa9fe5b784ef4bb420a
#
_cell.length_a   1.000
_cell.length_b   1.000
_cell.length_c   1.000
_cell.angle_alpha   90.00
_cell.angle_beta   90.00
_cell.angle_gamma   90.00
#
_symmetry.space_group_name_H-M   'P 1'
#
loop_
_entity.id
_entity.type
_entity.pdbx_description
1 polymer ?
#
loop_
_entity_poly.entity_id
_entity_poly.type
_entity_poly.pdbx_seq_one_letter_code
_entity_poly.pdbx_strand_id
1 'polypeptide(L)'
;MKLINAIRETPVGEGELAICWLGQAGFCLKDAAGRMLMVDPYLTNCGQRMRGFKRLSACLIDPAEVVPQYYIATHIHFDHFDYDAIPVVAHNSPQTLFFGPGSCIKEFEKAGVQEERCCRLDRGSIFNDRAVTIQAIWADRRRSDGCGWKLHSGQ
;
A
#
# COMPACT_ATOMS: atom_id res chain seq x y z
N MET A 1 1.16 19.21 -13.57
CA MET A 1 0.11 18.37 -12.92
C MET A 1 0.79 17.43 -11.93
N LYS A 2 0.28 17.31 -10.69
CA LYS A 2 0.83 16.36 -9.71
C LYS A 2 0.46 14.92 -10.12
N LEU A 3 1.35 13.94 -9.85
CA LEU A 3 1.08 12.54 -10.19
C LEU A 3 -0.21 12.00 -9.56
N ILE A 4 -0.49 12.34 -8.30
CA ILE A 4 -1.71 11.89 -7.63
C ILE A 4 -2.99 12.39 -8.35
N ASN A 5 -2.97 13.58 -8.91
CA ASN A 5 -4.11 14.09 -9.69
C ASN A 5 -4.24 13.33 -11.01
N ALA A 6 -3.11 13.06 -11.70
CA ALA A 6 -3.12 12.24 -12.90
C ALA A 6 -3.71 10.85 -12.64
N ILE A 7 -3.36 10.22 -11.51
CA ILE A 7 -3.92 8.92 -11.11
C ILE A 7 -5.44 9.04 -10.88
N ARG A 8 -5.89 10.08 -10.16
CA ARG A 8 -7.32 10.29 -9.87
C ARG A 8 -8.13 10.54 -11.13
N GLU A 9 -7.58 11.32 -12.07
CA GLU A 9 -8.24 11.72 -13.31
C GLU A 9 -8.16 10.67 -14.43
N THR A 10 -7.26 9.69 -14.34
CA THR A 10 -7.16 8.60 -15.33
C THR A 10 -8.49 7.85 -15.39
N PRO A 11 -9.17 7.84 -16.56
CA PRO A 11 -10.40 7.06 -16.71
C PRO A 11 -10.07 5.56 -16.70
N VAL A 12 -10.93 4.78 -16.08
CA VAL A 12 -10.84 3.31 -16.04
C VAL A 12 -12.20 2.75 -16.40
N GLY A 13 -12.27 1.95 -17.46
CA GLY A 13 -13.49 1.29 -17.90
C GLY A 13 -13.90 0.12 -17.00
N GLU A 14 -15.16 -0.31 -17.14
CA GLU A 14 -15.64 -1.50 -16.45
C GLU A 14 -14.83 -2.74 -16.86
N GLY A 15 -14.38 -3.52 -15.88
CA GLY A 15 -13.50 -4.67 -16.12
C GLY A 15 -12.03 -4.32 -16.37
N GLU A 16 -11.67 -3.03 -16.32
CA GLU A 16 -10.29 -2.57 -16.46
C GLU A 16 -9.66 -2.19 -15.11
N LEU A 17 -8.33 -2.10 -15.11
CA LEU A 17 -7.54 -1.68 -13.98
C LEU A 17 -6.40 -0.77 -14.46
N ALA A 18 -6.31 0.45 -13.91
CA ALA A 18 -5.13 1.28 -14.10
C ALA A 18 -4.05 0.89 -13.09
N ILE A 19 -2.83 0.68 -13.56
CA ILE A 19 -1.66 0.36 -12.73
C ILE A 19 -0.65 1.50 -12.89
N CYS A 20 -0.34 2.18 -11.80
CA CYS A 20 0.63 3.27 -11.74
C CYS A 20 1.81 2.85 -10.87
N TRP A 21 3.01 2.85 -11.44
CA TRP A 21 4.23 2.64 -10.67
C TRP A 21 4.62 3.92 -9.91
N LEU A 22 4.83 3.81 -8.60
CA LEU A 22 5.14 4.92 -7.70
C LEU A 22 6.65 5.09 -7.43
N GLY A 23 7.45 4.27 -8.04
CA GLY A 23 8.88 4.14 -7.74
C GLY A 23 9.19 3.03 -6.74
N GLN A 24 10.43 2.55 -6.73
CA GLN A 24 10.89 1.40 -5.94
C GLN A 24 9.98 0.18 -6.17
N ALA A 25 9.47 -0.43 -5.10
CA ALA A 25 8.51 -1.53 -5.16
C ALA A 25 7.04 -1.07 -5.16
N GLY A 26 6.80 0.26 -5.14
CA GLY A 26 5.48 0.84 -4.92
C GLY A 26 4.59 0.88 -6.16
N PHE A 27 3.33 0.48 -6.00
CA PHE A 27 2.28 0.56 -7.03
C PHE A 27 0.99 1.14 -6.47
N CYS A 28 0.27 1.86 -7.32
CA CYS A 28 -1.13 2.22 -7.11
C CYS A 28 -1.97 1.56 -8.20
N LEU A 29 -2.99 0.82 -7.78
CA LEU A 29 -3.99 0.22 -8.65
C LEU A 29 -5.29 1.00 -8.47
N LYS A 30 -5.94 1.38 -9.58
CA LYS A 30 -7.22 2.10 -9.57
C LYS A 30 -8.23 1.35 -10.44
N ASP A 31 -9.43 1.14 -9.90
CA ASP A 31 -10.53 0.50 -10.62
C ASP A 31 -11.51 1.51 -11.25
N ALA A 32 -12.52 1.00 -11.97
CA ALA A 32 -13.55 1.78 -12.62
C ALA A 32 -14.41 2.60 -11.64
N ALA A 33 -14.54 2.18 -10.38
CA ALA A 33 -15.25 2.93 -9.33
C ALA A 33 -14.39 4.03 -8.70
N GLY A 34 -13.13 4.19 -9.17
CA GLY A 34 -12.19 5.18 -8.65
C GLY A 34 -11.50 4.77 -7.34
N ARG A 35 -11.70 3.52 -6.87
CA ARG A 35 -11.03 3.02 -5.67
C ARG A 35 -9.55 2.82 -5.95
N MET A 36 -8.73 3.23 -4.99
CA MET A 36 -7.28 3.09 -5.07
C MET A 36 -6.80 2.06 -4.04
N LEU A 37 -5.98 1.12 -4.51
CA LEU A 37 -5.24 0.19 -3.70
C LEU A 37 -3.75 0.46 -3.91
N MET A 38 -3.03 0.71 -2.83
CA MET A 38 -1.59 0.92 -2.86
C MET A 38 -0.86 -0.27 -2.28
N VAL A 39 0.20 -0.70 -2.97
CA VAL A 39 1.08 -1.79 -2.52
C VAL A 39 2.48 -1.23 -2.37
N ASP A 40 3.06 -1.40 -1.20
CA ASP A 40 4.42 -0.97 -0.84
C ASP A 40 4.76 0.48 -1.24
N PRO A 41 3.87 1.47 -1.05
CA PRO A 41 4.12 2.82 -1.52
C PRO A 41 5.23 3.47 -0.68
N TYR A 42 6.39 3.71 -1.31
CA TYR A 42 7.52 4.41 -0.72
C TYR A 42 7.50 5.88 -1.14
N LEU A 43 6.85 6.74 -0.33
CA LEU A 43 6.46 8.11 -0.68
C LEU A 43 7.40 9.17 -0.08
N THR A 44 8.24 8.78 0.89
CA THR A 44 9.14 9.70 1.61
C THR A 44 10.62 9.32 1.44
N ASN A 45 11.48 9.96 2.21
CA ASN A 45 12.89 9.63 2.33
C ASN A 45 13.20 8.90 3.66
N CYS A 46 12.25 8.13 4.21
CA CYS A 46 12.43 7.46 5.51
C CYS A 46 13.67 6.56 5.53
N GLY A 47 14.01 5.88 4.44
CA GLY A 47 15.21 5.05 4.34
C GLY A 47 16.52 5.85 4.48
N GLN A 48 16.54 7.08 3.95
CA GLN A 48 17.69 7.98 4.15
C GLN A 48 17.80 8.40 5.62
N ARG A 49 16.68 8.77 6.24
CA ARG A 49 16.63 9.15 7.66
C ARG A 49 17.03 7.99 8.58
N MET A 50 16.54 6.78 8.30
CA MET A 50 16.72 5.62 9.17
C MET A 50 18.05 4.90 8.97
N ARG A 51 18.57 4.87 7.75
CA ARG A 51 19.69 4.01 7.35
C ARG A 51 20.74 4.68 6.46
N GLY A 52 20.58 5.97 6.12
CA GLY A 52 21.47 6.70 5.23
C GLY A 52 21.32 6.33 3.74
N PHE A 53 20.36 5.51 3.36
CA PHE A 53 20.13 5.10 1.97
C PHE A 53 19.42 6.21 1.20
N LYS A 54 20.19 6.94 0.38
CA LYS A 54 19.62 7.99 -0.45
C LYS A 54 18.75 7.41 -1.56
N ARG A 55 17.53 7.91 -1.67
CA ARG A 55 16.65 7.62 -2.79
C ARG A 55 17.19 8.20 -4.08
N LEU A 56 17.17 7.42 -5.18
CA LEU A 56 17.67 7.86 -6.50
C LEU A 56 16.57 8.54 -7.35
N SER A 57 15.30 8.29 -7.05
CA SER A 57 14.15 8.92 -7.71
C SER A 57 13.50 9.96 -6.81
N ALA A 58 12.85 10.97 -7.41
CA ALA A 58 12.09 11.95 -6.65
C ALA A 58 10.90 11.30 -5.90
N CYS A 59 10.48 11.90 -4.78
CA CYS A 59 9.19 11.61 -4.16
C CYS A 59 8.10 12.27 -5.02
N LEU A 60 7.32 11.47 -5.74
CA LEU A 60 6.37 11.95 -6.75
C LEU A 60 5.02 12.33 -6.17
N ILE A 61 4.71 11.84 -4.98
CA ILE A 61 3.42 12.03 -4.30
C ILE A 61 3.67 12.42 -2.86
N ASP A 62 2.99 13.46 -2.40
CA ASP A 62 2.96 13.84 -0.98
C ASP A 62 2.04 12.86 -0.22
N PRO A 63 2.49 12.20 0.86
CA PRO A 63 1.64 11.34 1.67
C PRO A 63 0.36 12.02 2.16
N ALA A 64 0.38 13.33 2.39
CA ALA A 64 -0.79 14.10 2.82
C ALA A 64 -1.91 14.17 1.76
N GLU A 65 -1.60 13.92 0.51
CA GLU A 65 -2.55 13.94 -0.60
C GLU A 65 -3.10 12.55 -0.95
N VAL A 66 -2.61 11.51 -0.27
CA VAL A 66 -2.95 10.11 -0.55
C VAL A 66 -4.18 9.69 0.27
N VAL A 67 -5.23 9.23 -0.43
CA VAL A 67 -6.48 8.77 0.18
C VAL A 67 -6.89 7.43 -0.48
N PRO A 68 -6.16 6.33 -0.24
CA PRO A 68 -6.50 5.03 -0.80
C PRO A 68 -7.58 4.35 0.04
N GLN A 69 -8.37 3.46 -0.55
CA GLN A 69 -9.24 2.55 0.18
C GLN A 69 -8.43 1.46 0.88
N TYR A 70 -7.36 0.99 0.22
CA TYR A 70 -6.55 -0.12 0.71
C TYR A 70 -5.06 0.23 0.62
N TYR A 71 -4.36 0.05 1.73
CA TYR A 71 -2.91 0.26 1.84
C TYR A 71 -2.26 -1.05 2.27
N ILE A 72 -1.41 -1.62 1.41
CA ILE A 72 -0.77 -2.90 1.65
C ILE A 72 0.73 -2.68 1.85
N ALA A 73 1.28 -3.24 2.93
CA ALA A 73 2.71 -3.41 3.11
C ALA A 73 3.04 -4.90 3.11
N THR A 74 3.90 -5.33 2.19
CA THR A 74 4.28 -6.74 2.06
C THR A 74 5.17 -7.20 3.20
N HIS A 75 6.00 -6.29 3.74
CA HIS A 75 6.88 -6.55 4.88
C HIS A 75 7.44 -5.22 5.46
N ILE A 76 8.16 -5.30 6.58
CA ILE A 76 8.57 -4.14 7.39
C ILE A 76 9.86 -3.42 6.92
N HIS A 77 10.48 -3.77 5.80
CA HIS A 77 11.61 -3.01 5.29
C HIS A 77 11.15 -1.62 4.87
N PHE A 78 11.98 -0.59 5.14
CA PHE A 78 11.62 0.82 4.99
C PHE A 78 11.25 1.23 3.55
N ASP A 79 11.68 0.50 2.53
CA ASP A 79 11.37 0.71 1.12
C ASP A 79 10.06 0.04 0.68
N HIS A 80 9.42 -0.71 1.58
CA HIS A 80 8.09 -1.32 1.44
C HIS A 80 7.11 -0.82 2.51
N PHE A 81 7.62 -0.54 3.72
CA PHE A 81 6.89 0.00 4.85
C PHE A 81 7.42 1.41 5.12
N ASP A 82 6.81 2.43 4.54
CA ASP A 82 7.24 3.81 4.69
C ASP A 82 6.82 4.37 6.05
N TYR A 83 7.74 4.33 7.02
CA TYR A 83 7.50 4.73 8.42
C TYR A 83 7.13 6.21 8.59
N ASP A 84 7.46 7.07 7.61
CA ASP A 84 7.14 8.49 7.66
C ASP A 84 5.83 8.79 6.92
N ALA A 85 5.48 8.02 5.87
CA ALA A 85 4.25 8.20 5.12
C ALA A 85 3.02 7.61 5.83
N ILE A 86 3.14 6.43 6.43
CA ILE A 86 2.02 5.69 7.03
C ILE A 86 1.25 6.53 8.08
N PRO A 87 1.89 7.21 9.06
CA PRO A 87 1.16 8.04 10.02
C PRO A 87 0.37 9.16 9.36
N VAL A 88 0.94 9.77 8.32
CA VAL A 88 0.31 10.87 7.57
C VAL A 88 -0.92 10.36 6.81
N VAL A 89 -0.79 9.25 6.09
CA VAL A 89 -1.90 8.61 5.37
C VAL A 89 -2.99 8.17 6.35
N ALA A 90 -2.61 7.55 7.47
CA ALA A 90 -3.57 7.08 8.48
C ALA A 90 -4.41 8.23 9.07
N HIS A 91 -3.76 9.39 9.30
CA HIS A 91 -4.43 10.59 9.80
C HIS A 91 -5.37 11.22 8.75
N ASN A 92 -4.89 11.39 7.51
CA ASN A 92 -5.62 12.12 6.47
C ASN A 92 -6.68 11.27 5.75
N SER A 93 -6.60 9.94 5.87
CA SER A 93 -7.51 9.00 5.24
C SER A 93 -8.10 8.02 6.26
N PRO A 94 -9.06 8.46 7.10
CA PRO A 94 -9.60 7.65 8.20
C PRO A 94 -10.35 6.40 7.74
N GLN A 95 -10.71 6.31 6.45
CA GLN A 95 -11.40 5.15 5.87
C GLN A 95 -10.44 4.10 5.28
N THR A 96 -9.15 4.40 5.19
CA THR A 96 -8.16 3.45 4.64
C THR A 96 -8.02 2.23 5.54
N LEU A 97 -8.11 1.04 4.94
CA LEU A 97 -7.74 -0.22 5.58
C LEU A 97 -6.27 -0.55 5.27
N PHE A 98 -5.54 -0.96 6.29
CA PHE A 98 -4.12 -1.27 6.21
C PHE A 98 -3.89 -2.77 6.31
N PHE A 99 -3.21 -3.34 5.33
CA PHE A 99 -2.99 -4.78 5.19
C PHE A 99 -1.53 -5.15 5.27
N GLY A 100 -1.24 -6.24 5.93
CA GLY A 100 0.10 -6.81 5.96
C GLY A 100 0.20 -8.06 6.83
N PRO A 101 1.34 -8.74 6.83
CA PRO A 101 1.61 -9.83 7.76
C PRO A 101 1.67 -9.33 9.21
N GLY A 102 1.64 -10.24 10.18
CA GLY A 102 1.62 -9.88 11.59
C GLY A 102 2.75 -8.95 12.04
N SER A 103 3.91 -8.96 11.37
CA SER A 103 4.99 -7.99 11.59
C SER A 103 4.61 -6.56 11.20
N CYS A 104 3.91 -6.38 10.07
CA CYS A 104 3.43 -5.07 9.62
C CYS A 104 2.30 -4.54 10.52
N ILE A 105 1.39 -5.40 11.00
CA ILE A 105 0.31 -4.98 11.89
C ILE A 105 0.85 -4.27 13.13
N LYS A 106 1.83 -4.85 13.79
CA LYS A 106 2.48 -4.24 14.97
C LYS A 106 3.09 -2.86 14.67
N GLU A 107 3.65 -2.69 13.49
CA GLU A 107 4.24 -1.42 13.08
C GLU A 107 3.17 -0.40 12.64
N PHE A 108 2.05 -0.82 12.04
CA PHE A 108 0.89 0.06 11.78
C PHE A 108 0.30 0.61 13.07
N GLU A 109 0.09 -0.22 14.09
CA GLU A 109 -0.39 0.21 15.41
C GLU A 109 0.56 1.23 16.06
N LYS A 110 1.88 0.99 16.01
CA LYS A 110 2.89 1.95 16.49
C LYS A 110 2.87 3.27 15.70
N ALA A 111 2.51 3.22 14.43
CA ALA A 111 2.35 4.40 13.58
C ALA A 111 1.02 5.14 13.81
N GLY A 112 0.18 4.68 14.74
CA GLY A 112 -1.09 5.31 15.12
C GLY A 112 -2.29 4.89 14.26
N VAL A 113 -2.17 3.81 13.49
CA VAL A 113 -3.33 3.20 12.81
C VAL A 113 -4.18 2.49 13.85
N GLN A 114 -5.49 2.79 13.88
CA GLN A 114 -6.44 2.14 14.80
C GLN A 114 -6.54 0.64 14.48
N GLU A 115 -6.69 -0.20 15.51
CA GLU A 115 -6.72 -1.65 15.42
C GLU A 115 -7.77 -2.16 14.42
N GLU A 116 -8.98 -1.57 14.42
CA GLU A 116 -10.07 -1.94 13.52
C GLU A 116 -9.78 -1.67 12.04
N ARG A 117 -8.74 -0.89 11.74
CA ARG A 117 -8.26 -0.61 10.38
C ARG A 117 -7.06 -1.48 9.99
N CYS A 118 -6.52 -2.24 10.92
CA CYS A 118 -5.38 -3.13 10.71
C CYS A 118 -5.88 -4.53 10.32
N CYS A 119 -5.69 -4.90 9.07
CA CYS A 119 -6.16 -6.17 8.51
C CYS A 119 -4.98 -7.14 8.35
N ARG A 120 -4.84 -8.10 9.25
CA ARG A 120 -3.77 -9.09 9.18
C ARG A 120 -4.02 -10.08 8.05
N LEU A 121 -3.05 -10.18 7.15
CA LEU A 121 -3.04 -11.14 6.05
C LEU A 121 -1.70 -11.90 6.06
N ASP A 122 -1.70 -13.06 6.68
CA ASP A 122 -0.61 -14.02 6.59
C ASP A 122 -0.85 -14.96 5.40
N ARG A 123 0.13 -15.78 5.07
CA ARG A 123 0.05 -16.75 3.97
C ARG A 123 -1.25 -17.57 4.01
N GLY A 124 -1.96 -17.57 2.90
CA GLY A 124 -3.22 -18.28 2.72
C GLY A 124 -4.45 -17.51 3.22
N SER A 125 -4.27 -16.38 3.89
CA SER A 125 -5.39 -15.52 4.27
C SER A 125 -6.06 -14.90 3.06
N ILE A 126 -7.36 -14.70 3.15
CA ILE A 126 -8.18 -14.04 2.13
C ILE A 126 -9.02 -12.96 2.82
N PHE A 127 -8.94 -11.74 2.30
CA PHE A 127 -9.87 -10.66 2.62
C PHE A 127 -10.83 -10.47 1.45
N ASN A 128 -12.11 -10.23 1.74
CA ASN A 128 -13.13 -9.95 0.73
C ASN A 128 -14.16 -8.99 1.32
N ASP A 129 -14.39 -7.86 0.67
CA ASP A 129 -15.41 -6.87 1.04
C ASP A 129 -16.43 -6.61 -0.08
N ARG A 130 -16.59 -7.53 -1.02
CA ARG A 130 -17.41 -7.45 -2.25
C ARG A 130 -16.83 -6.53 -3.33
N ALA A 131 -15.98 -5.58 -2.99
CA ALA A 131 -15.35 -4.67 -3.93
C ALA A 131 -14.00 -5.21 -4.43
N VAL A 132 -13.25 -5.85 -3.54
CA VAL A 132 -11.94 -6.43 -3.81
C VAL A 132 -11.76 -7.73 -3.03
N THR A 133 -11.06 -8.67 -3.64
CA THR A 133 -10.53 -9.83 -2.92
C THR A 133 -9.01 -9.73 -2.90
N ILE A 134 -8.44 -9.74 -1.69
CA ILE A 134 -7.00 -9.73 -1.47
C ILE A 134 -6.60 -11.08 -0.88
N GLN A 135 -5.78 -11.84 -1.59
CA GLN A 135 -5.28 -13.12 -1.15
C GLN A 135 -3.77 -13.06 -0.89
N ALA A 136 -3.34 -13.42 0.30
CA ALA A 136 -1.93 -13.57 0.62
C ALA A 136 -1.41 -14.90 0.06
N ILE A 137 -0.47 -14.83 -0.88
CA ILE A 137 0.17 -16.00 -1.51
C ILE A 137 1.61 -16.14 -1.04
N TRP A 138 2.20 -17.28 -1.37
CA TRP A 138 3.62 -17.51 -1.12
C TRP A 138 4.47 -16.62 -2.04
N ALA A 139 5.42 -15.89 -1.45
CA ALA A 139 6.54 -15.32 -2.19
C ALA A 139 7.77 -16.18 -1.96
N ASP A 140 8.44 -16.59 -3.04
CA ASP A 140 9.68 -17.36 -2.96
C ASP A 140 10.81 -16.48 -2.44
N ARG A 141 10.82 -16.30 -1.12
CA ARG A 141 12.01 -15.81 -0.42
C ARG A 141 12.54 -16.94 0.45
N ARG A 142 13.75 -17.35 0.16
CA ARG A 142 14.51 -18.32 0.99
C ARG A 142 14.81 -17.81 2.42
N ARG A 143 14.19 -16.69 2.84
CA ARG A 143 14.25 -16.08 4.19
C ARG A 143 12.85 -15.64 4.63
N SER A 144 12.53 -15.91 5.84
CA SER A 144 11.33 -16.14 6.61
C SER A 144 10.14 -15.16 6.59
N ASP A 145 10.14 -14.02 5.90
CA ASP A 145 9.15 -12.97 6.17
C ASP A 145 8.41 -12.40 4.95
N GLY A 146 8.58 -12.97 3.76
CA GLY A 146 7.99 -12.44 2.52
C GLY A 146 6.62 -13.05 2.18
N CYS A 147 5.59 -12.22 2.14
CA CYS A 147 4.30 -12.56 1.54
C CYS A 147 4.18 -11.93 0.15
N GLY A 148 3.74 -12.69 -0.84
CA GLY A 148 3.26 -12.18 -2.11
C GLY A 148 1.74 -12.02 -2.08
N TRP A 149 1.17 -11.24 -3.02
CA TRP A 149 -0.26 -10.93 -3.04
C TRP A 149 -0.87 -11.29 -4.38
N LYS A 150 -2.07 -11.80 -4.35
CA LYS A 150 -2.90 -11.99 -5.54
C LYS A 150 -4.17 -11.18 -5.37
N LEU A 151 -4.45 -10.33 -6.35
CA LEU A 151 -5.64 -9.50 -6.40
C LEU A 151 -6.64 -10.10 -7.40
N HIS A 152 -7.90 -10.13 -7.02
CA HIS A 152 -9.01 -10.45 -7.88
C HIS A 152 -10.01 -9.30 -7.80
N SER A 153 -10.43 -8.73 -8.94
CA SER A 153 -11.60 -7.87 -9.02
C SER A 153 -12.85 -8.75 -8.79
N GLY A 154 -13.68 -8.38 -7.82
CA GLY A 154 -14.98 -9.03 -7.62
C GLY A 154 -15.89 -8.78 -8.83
N GLN A 155 -16.51 -9.82 -9.34
CA GLN A 155 -17.68 -9.74 -10.22
C GLN A 155 -18.94 -9.68 -9.39
#